data_697eec22ac9f93d1435d7ea5f3a7ee58
#
_entry.id   697eec22ac9f93d1435d7ea5f3a7ee58
#
_cell.length_a   1.000
_cell.length_b   1.000
_cell.length_c   1.000
_cell.angle_alpha   90.00
_cell.angle_beta   90.00
_cell.angle_gamma   90.00
#
_symmetry.space_group_name_H-M   'P 1'
#
loop_
_entity.id
_entity.type
_entity.pdbx_description
1 polymer ?
#
loop_
_entity_poly.entity_id
_entity_poly.type
_entity_poly.pdbx_seq_one_letter_code
_entity_poly.pdbx_strand_id
1 'polypeptide(L)'
;TGAPSRDADDARAPTRDVTPRARRRGGAMAPDDAWTPVTRAGKRAIGARAEAALAARAAATNRAVDARAEEAALSAEELAARVAACATRVERATADVRAASRLDAAVDAVRDAAATRARGRAVTVLALGLGSPDASAAARCQLAFASRACERLRERSNDDATRVRLKAYDPCFTIVDEKVLAGDGDECETLTRERCDEYVSASSSTKDELVVFYMPHCEGHLYEDVVRARWSVGALRDLVCVGNTFETYADRWRAKSADPEKKRPSHVIAASSIARASLLDPGDTFAVQGAFNDTSVQTFELESDEELPAVVDAS
;
A
#
# COMPACT_ATOMS: atom_id res chain seq x y z
N THR A 1 12.28 30.22 72.67
CA THR A 1 12.73 29.22 73.65
C THR A 1 12.58 27.82 73.11
N GLY A 2 13.70 27.13 72.95
CA GLY A 2 13.81 25.71 73.05
C GLY A 2 13.90 24.91 71.78
N ALA A 3 15.06 24.85 71.15
CA ALA A 3 15.54 23.59 70.60
C ALA A 3 16.13 22.74 71.73
N PRO A 4 16.25 21.41 71.62
CA PRO A 4 17.33 20.78 70.86
C PRO A 4 16.99 19.43 70.20
N SER A 5 17.68 19.12 69.13
CA SER A 5 18.81 18.20 68.92
C SER A 5 18.52 16.69 68.78
N ARG A 6 19.00 16.13 67.69
CA ARG A 6 19.64 14.80 67.39
C ARG A 6 18.79 13.55 67.63
N ASP A 7 18.69 12.65 66.68
CA ASP A 7 19.75 11.70 66.29
C ASP A 7 19.47 11.01 64.96
N ALA A 8 20.54 10.60 64.32
CA ALA A 8 20.61 9.85 63.09
C ALA A 8 20.18 8.39 63.29
N ASP A 9 19.48 7.83 62.36
CA ASP A 9 19.58 6.39 62.11
C ASP A 9 19.55 6.05 60.64
N ASP A 10 20.61 5.43 60.27
CA ASP A 10 21.03 4.96 58.98
C ASP A 10 20.20 3.70 58.60
N ALA A 11 19.32 3.81 57.62
CA ALA A 11 18.58 2.65 57.12
C ALA A 11 18.82 2.50 55.60
N ARG A 12 19.85 1.76 55.28
CA ARG A 12 20.18 1.21 53.96
C ARG A 12 18.95 0.57 53.33
N ALA A 13 18.43 1.11 52.22
CA ALA A 13 17.46 0.44 51.36
C ALA A 13 18.15 -0.67 50.52
N PRO A 14 17.51 -1.83 50.34
CA PRO A 14 18.08 -2.91 49.56
C PRO A 14 18.00 -2.62 48.06
N THR A 15 19.12 -2.76 47.39
CA THR A 15 19.26 -2.78 45.94
C THR A 15 18.38 -3.87 45.33
N ARG A 16 17.33 -3.47 44.57
CA ARG A 16 16.57 -4.39 43.73
C ARG A 16 17.40 -4.78 42.52
N ASP A 17 17.77 -6.03 42.53
CA ASP A 17 18.35 -6.78 41.42
C ASP A 17 17.32 -6.81 40.26
N VAL A 18 17.59 -6.05 39.18
CA VAL A 18 16.75 -6.03 37.98
C VAL A 18 17.30 -7.10 37.04
N THR A 19 16.84 -8.33 37.22
CA THR A 19 17.02 -9.37 36.20
C THR A 19 16.27 -8.95 34.90
N PRO A 20 16.89 -9.03 33.73
CA PRO A 20 16.23 -8.71 32.48
C PRO A 20 15.14 -9.74 32.18
N ARG A 21 13.90 -9.27 32.20
CA ARG A 21 12.72 -10.05 31.83
C ARG A 21 12.90 -10.53 30.37
N ALA A 22 13.02 -11.81 30.17
CA ALA A 22 13.09 -12.46 28.86
C ALA A 22 11.87 -12.00 28.02
N ARG A 23 12.14 -11.35 26.90
CA ARG A 23 11.13 -11.02 25.88
C ARG A 23 10.50 -12.33 25.42
N ARG A 24 9.21 -12.49 25.65
CA ARG A 24 8.40 -13.54 25.03
C ARG A 24 8.55 -13.39 23.51
N ARG A 25 9.08 -14.43 22.87
CA ARG A 25 9.08 -14.55 21.42
C ARG A 25 7.61 -14.59 20.97
N GLY A 26 7.18 -13.56 20.23
CA GLY A 26 5.89 -13.56 19.55
C GLY A 26 5.78 -14.76 18.61
N GLY A 27 4.56 -15.27 18.47
CA GLY A 27 4.25 -16.41 17.63
C GLY A 27 4.76 -16.25 16.19
N ALA A 28 5.18 -17.36 15.60
CA ALA A 28 5.68 -17.41 14.24
C ALA A 28 4.56 -16.98 13.26
N MET A 29 4.78 -15.89 12.54
CA MET A 29 3.99 -15.50 11.35
C MET A 29 4.25 -16.51 10.23
N ALA A 30 3.22 -16.77 9.42
CA ALA A 30 3.35 -17.59 8.23
C ALA A 30 4.45 -17.04 7.28
N PRO A 31 5.15 -17.88 6.52
CA PRO A 31 6.35 -17.48 5.77
C PRO A 31 6.13 -16.42 4.69
N ASP A 32 4.90 -16.16 4.28
CA ASP A 32 4.56 -15.22 3.20
C ASP A 32 4.37 -13.76 3.68
N ASP A 33 4.21 -13.54 5.01
CA ASP A 33 3.87 -12.22 5.58
C ASP A 33 5.00 -11.59 6.43
N ALA A 34 6.15 -12.25 6.56
CA ALA A 34 7.21 -11.79 7.47
C ALA A 34 8.15 -10.78 6.82
N TRP A 35 7.86 -9.49 7.01
CA TRP A 35 8.88 -8.47 6.82
C TRP A 35 9.89 -8.52 7.98
N THR A 36 11.18 -8.65 7.68
CA THR A 36 12.25 -8.63 8.68
C THR A 36 13.23 -7.52 8.33
N PRO A 37 13.58 -6.63 9.29
CA PRO A 37 14.62 -5.63 9.06
C PRO A 37 15.93 -6.29 8.62
N VAL A 38 16.60 -5.69 7.63
CA VAL A 38 17.83 -6.24 7.07
C VAL A 38 18.98 -6.09 8.07
N THR A 39 19.42 -7.20 8.67
CA THR A 39 20.65 -7.25 9.46
C THR A 39 21.81 -7.74 8.60
N ARG A 40 23.06 -7.36 8.97
CA ARG A 40 24.31 -7.68 8.23
C ARG A 40 24.51 -9.17 7.88
N ALA A 41 23.85 -10.09 8.57
CA ALA A 41 23.93 -11.54 8.34
C ALA A 41 23.04 -12.03 7.16
N GLY A 42 22.18 -11.16 6.59
CA GLY A 42 21.12 -11.54 5.66
C GLY A 42 21.44 -11.49 4.17
N LYS A 43 22.66 -11.15 3.72
CA LYS A 43 22.96 -10.89 2.29
C LYS A 43 22.62 -12.05 1.35
N ARG A 44 22.79 -13.31 1.74
CA ARG A 44 22.40 -14.49 0.94
C ARG A 44 20.90 -14.80 1.01
N ALA A 45 20.26 -14.47 2.12
CA ALA A 45 18.83 -14.72 2.32
C ALA A 45 17.94 -13.74 1.52
N ILE A 46 18.43 -12.55 1.15
CA ILE A 46 17.69 -11.51 0.44
C ILE A 46 17.50 -11.87 -1.04
N GLY A 47 18.54 -12.43 -1.69
CA GLY A 47 18.43 -12.92 -3.07
C GLY A 47 17.40 -14.03 -3.20
N ALA A 48 17.52 -15.07 -2.37
CA ALA A 48 16.58 -16.19 -2.35
C ALA A 48 15.13 -15.77 -2.04
N ARG A 49 14.93 -14.77 -1.17
CA ARG A 49 13.58 -14.23 -0.89
C ARG A 49 12.99 -13.42 -2.05
N ALA A 50 13.81 -12.67 -2.77
CA ALA A 50 13.34 -11.92 -3.95
C ALA A 50 12.98 -12.87 -5.11
N GLU A 51 13.76 -13.95 -5.31
CA GLU A 51 13.44 -15.00 -6.26
C GLU A 51 12.18 -15.77 -5.85
N ALA A 52 12.05 -16.07 -4.56
CA ALA A 52 10.85 -16.70 -4.02
C ALA A 52 9.61 -15.82 -4.18
N ALA A 53 9.73 -14.50 -3.97
CA ALA A 53 8.62 -13.56 -4.17
C ALA A 53 8.23 -13.46 -5.66
N LEU A 54 9.21 -13.43 -6.57
CA LEU A 54 8.96 -13.43 -8.02
C LEU A 54 8.31 -14.75 -8.46
N ALA A 55 8.82 -15.88 -7.96
CA ALA A 55 8.26 -17.19 -8.23
C ALA A 55 6.83 -17.34 -7.66
N ALA A 56 6.59 -16.82 -6.45
CA ALA A 56 5.27 -16.81 -5.83
C ALA A 56 4.27 -15.98 -6.65
N ARG A 57 4.70 -14.84 -7.20
CA ARG A 57 3.87 -14.00 -8.05
C ARG A 57 3.57 -14.65 -9.39
N ALA A 58 4.58 -15.22 -10.05
CA ALA A 58 4.37 -15.99 -11.26
C ALA A 58 3.42 -17.18 -11.03
N ALA A 59 3.58 -17.87 -9.91
CA ALA A 59 2.67 -18.94 -9.50
C ALA A 59 1.25 -18.42 -9.20
N ALA A 60 1.12 -17.22 -8.63
CA ALA A 60 -0.19 -16.58 -8.41
C ALA A 60 -0.88 -16.24 -9.73
N THR A 61 -0.13 -15.68 -10.70
CA THR A 61 -0.66 -15.39 -12.04
C THR A 61 -1.08 -16.68 -12.75
N ASN A 62 -0.27 -17.74 -12.69
CA ASN A 62 -0.63 -19.03 -13.29
C ASN A 62 -1.89 -19.62 -12.63
N ARG A 63 -1.97 -19.58 -11.29
CA ARG A 63 -3.19 -20.00 -10.57
C ARG A 63 -4.41 -19.20 -10.97
N ALA A 64 -4.25 -17.89 -11.23
CA ALA A 64 -5.38 -17.08 -11.71
C ALA A 64 -5.83 -17.48 -13.13
N VAL A 65 -4.90 -17.84 -14.01
CA VAL A 65 -5.23 -18.36 -15.34
C VAL A 65 -6.01 -19.68 -15.22
N ASP A 66 -5.55 -20.60 -14.38
CA ASP A 66 -6.21 -21.87 -14.14
C ASP A 66 -7.61 -21.62 -13.52
N ALA A 67 -7.70 -20.75 -12.52
CA ALA A 67 -8.97 -20.38 -11.87
C ALA A 67 -9.97 -19.76 -12.87
N ARG A 68 -9.50 -18.90 -13.77
CA ARG A 68 -10.38 -18.34 -14.83
C ARG A 68 -10.90 -19.42 -15.78
N ALA A 69 -10.08 -20.41 -16.11
CA ALA A 69 -10.52 -21.51 -16.95
C ALA A 69 -11.57 -22.40 -16.23
N GLU A 70 -11.36 -22.67 -14.94
CA GLU A 70 -12.33 -23.39 -14.11
C GLU A 70 -13.65 -22.61 -13.98
N GLU A 71 -13.57 -21.31 -13.71
CA GLU A 71 -14.74 -20.43 -13.57
C GLU A 71 -15.53 -20.30 -14.89
N ALA A 72 -14.83 -20.27 -16.03
CA ALA A 72 -15.48 -20.24 -17.34
C ALA A 72 -16.24 -21.53 -17.66
N ALA A 73 -15.91 -22.64 -16.99
CA ALA A 73 -16.57 -23.93 -17.13
C ALA A 73 -17.78 -24.09 -16.19
N LEU A 74 -17.97 -23.20 -15.22
CA LEU A 74 -19.09 -23.21 -14.29
C LEU A 74 -20.40 -22.88 -14.99
N SER A 75 -21.49 -23.44 -14.49
CA SER A 75 -22.82 -22.96 -14.84
C SER A 75 -23.04 -21.52 -14.34
N ALA A 76 -23.99 -20.82 -14.94
CA ALA A 76 -24.32 -19.46 -14.53
C ALA A 76 -24.74 -19.37 -13.05
N GLU A 77 -25.43 -20.41 -12.54
CA GLU A 77 -25.85 -20.48 -11.14
C GLU A 77 -24.67 -20.69 -10.20
N GLU A 78 -23.76 -21.62 -10.51
CA GLU A 78 -22.56 -21.86 -9.71
C GLU A 78 -21.64 -20.61 -9.67
N LEU A 79 -21.44 -19.95 -10.82
CA LEU A 79 -20.67 -18.74 -10.89
C LEU A 79 -21.31 -17.62 -10.05
N ALA A 80 -22.63 -17.42 -10.16
CA ALA A 80 -23.37 -16.45 -9.38
C ALA A 80 -23.25 -16.71 -7.86
N ALA A 81 -23.36 -17.97 -7.45
CA ALA A 81 -23.19 -18.38 -6.04
C ALA A 81 -21.77 -18.04 -5.53
N ARG A 82 -20.75 -18.29 -6.34
CA ARG A 82 -19.35 -17.98 -5.99
C ARG A 82 -19.10 -16.46 -5.91
N VAL A 83 -19.66 -15.69 -6.84
CA VAL A 83 -19.61 -14.22 -6.81
C VAL A 83 -20.26 -13.68 -5.53
N ALA A 84 -21.48 -14.16 -5.19
CA ALA A 84 -22.18 -13.74 -3.98
C ALA A 84 -21.38 -14.08 -2.71
N ALA A 85 -20.77 -15.26 -2.65
CA ALA A 85 -19.93 -15.66 -1.53
C ALA A 85 -18.67 -14.79 -1.41
N CYS A 86 -18.05 -14.38 -2.52
CA CYS A 86 -16.92 -13.44 -2.53
C CYS A 86 -17.37 -12.03 -2.10
N ALA A 87 -18.48 -11.52 -2.64
CA ALA A 87 -19.06 -10.23 -2.27
C ALA A 87 -19.31 -10.13 -0.76
N THR A 88 -19.93 -11.15 -0.16
CA THR A 88 -20.15 -11.21 1.31
C THR A 88 -18.85 -11.12 2.10
N ARG A 89 -17.75 -11.73 1.59
CA ARG A 89 -16.42 -11.61 2.24
C ARG A 89 -15.82 -10.20 2.09
N VAL A 90 -16.04 -9.54 0.96
CA VAL A 90 -15.63 -8.15 0.73
C VAL A 90 -16.41 -7.19 1.63
N GLU A 91 -17.73 -7.38 1.76
CA GLU A 91 -18.57 -6.59 2.69
C GLU A 91 -18.08 -6.70 4.13
N ARG A 92 -17.72 -7.91 4.59
CA ARG A 92 -17.13 -8.11 5.92
C ARG A 92 -15.82 -7.37 6.08
N ALA A 93 -14.92 -7.48 5.10
CA ALA A 93 -13.66 -6.72 5.12
C ALA A 93 -13.90 -5.21 5.12
N THR A 94 -14.93 -4.73 4.42
CA THR A 94 -15.34 -3.31 4.44
C THR A 94 -15.81 -2.87 5.83
N ALA A 95 -16.58 -3.71 6.51
CA ALA A 95 -16.99 -3.44 7.88
C ALA A 95 -15.79 -3.40 8.84
N ASP A 96 -14.83 -4.33 8.69
CA ASP A 96 -13.61 -4.38 9.51
C ASP A 96 -12.73 -3.13 9.29
N VAL A 97 -12.56 -2.69 8.03
CA VAL A 97 -11.81 -1.47 7.68
C VAL A 97 -12.49 -0.23 8.25
N ARG A 98 -13.81 -0.12 8.16
CA ARG A 98 -14.57 1.01 8.73
C ARG A 98 -14.52 1.04 10.26
N ALA A 99 -14.46 -0.11 10.91
CA ALA A 99 -14.36 -0.20 12.37
C ALA A 99 -12.95 0.16 12.90
N ALA A 100 -11.92 0.07 12.05
CA ALA A 100 -10.55 0.37 12.42
C ALA A 100 -10.29 1.88 12.34
N SER A 101 -10.41 2.60 13.45
CA SER A 101 -10.29 4.06 13.52
C SER A 101 -8.97 4.61 12.95
N ARG A 102 -7.88 3.85 13.06
CA ARG A 102 -6.58 4.23 12.48
C ARG A 102 -6.58 4.16 10.95
N LEU A 103 -7.28 3.19 10.36
CA LEU A 103 -7.47 3.11 8.91
C LEU A 103 -8.39 4.22 8.42
N ASP A 104 -9.43 4.56 9.18
CA ASP A 104 -10.32 5.69 8.84
C ASP A 104 -9.55 7.02 8.81
N ALA A 105 -8.62 7.24 9.75
CA ALA A 105 -7.72 8.39 9.73
C ALA A 105 -6.76 8.37 8.51
N ALA A 106 -6.28 7.19 8.10
CA ALA A 106 -5.47 7.06 6.90
C ALA A 106 -6.27 7.32 5.62
N VAL A 107 -7.53 6.90 5.57
CA VAL A 107 -8.47 7.25 4.50
C VAL A 107 -8.68 8.75 4.43
N ASP A 108 -8.83 9.42 5.59
CA ASP A 108 -8.94 10.89 5.64
C ASP A 108 -7.66 11.56 5.11
N ALA A 109 -6.48 11.02 5.40
CA ALA A 109 -5.22 11.53 4.84
C ALA A 109 -5.17 11.41 3.30
N VAL A 110 -5.66 10.31 2.73
CA VAL A 110 -5.79 10.15 1.27
C VAL A 110 -6.76 11.18 0.70
N ARG A 111 -7.93 11.34 1.33
CA ARG A 111 -8.93 12.35 0.95
C ARG A 111 -8.32 13.75 0.93
N ASP A 112 -7.64 14.15 1.99
CA ASP A 112 -7.11 15.50 2.13
C ASP A 112 -5.98 15.77 1.13
N ALA A 113 -5.10 14.77 0.92
CA ALA A 113 -4.06 14.83 -0.08
C ALA A 113 -4.60 14.99 -1.50
N ALA A 114 -5.65 14.23 -1.85
CA ALA A 114 -6.29 14.29 -3.16
C ALA A 114 -7.12 15.58 -3.33
N ALA A 115 -7.91 15.96 -2.34
CA ALA A 115 -8.76 17.16 -2.42
C ALA A 115 -7.95 18.45 -2.60
N THR A 116 -6.81 18.57 -1.92
CA THR A 116 -5.90 19.72 -2.06
C THR A 116 -5.35 19.83 -3.48
N ARG A 117 -5.16 18.70 -4.17
CA ARG A 117 -4.56 18.61 -5.51
C ARG A 117 -5.59 18.59 -6.63
N ALA A 118 -6.78 18.12 -6.36
CA ALA A 118 -7.83 17.96 -7.39
C ALA A 118 -8.25 19.30 -8.01
N ARG A 119 -8.40 20.35 -7.20
CA ARG A 119 -8.72 21.71 -7.69
C ARG A 119 -9.93 21.73 -8.65
N GLY A 120 -10.99 20.97 -8.31
CA GLY A 120 -12.20 20.86 -9.15
C GLY A 120 -12.12 19.82 -10.28
N ARG A 121 -10.99 19.11 -10.43
CA ARG A 121 -10.87 17.99 -11.37
C ARG A 121 -11.61 16.75 -10.84
N ALA A 122 -12.01 15.87 -11.75
CA ALA A 122 -12.40 14.50 -11.38
C ALA A 122 -11.23 13.79 -10.67
N VAL A 123 -11.54 12.83 -9.79
CA VAL A 123 -10.54 12.05 -9.08
C VAL A 123 -10.70 10.57 -9.44
N THR A 124 -9.64 9.96 -9.93
CA THR A 124 -9.56 8.52 -10.12
C THR A 124 -8.63 7.92 -9.08
N VAL A 125 -9.14 7.02 -8.26
CA VAL A 125 -8.31 6.12 -7.44
C VAL A 125 -7.98 4.91 -8.30
N LEU A 126 -6.71 4.79 -8.67
CA LEU A 126 -6.20 3.68 -9.49
C LEU A 126 -5.53 2.65 -8.59
N ALA A 127 -6.22 1.55 -8.38
CA ALA A 127 -5.75 0.44 -7.56
C ALA A 127 -4.97 -0.59 -8.40
N LEU A 128 -3.69 -0.76 -8.07
CA LEU A 128 -2.78 -1.67 -8.77
C LEU A 128 -2.21 -2.69 -7.78
N GLY A 129 -2.13 -3.94 -8.20
CA GLY A 129 -1.49 -4.99 -7.40
C GLY A 129 -2.26 -5.42 -6.16
N LEU A 130 -3.59 -5.36 -6.20
CA LEU A 130 -4.46 -5.80 -5.10
C LEU A 130 -4.38 -7.31 -4.85
N GLY A 131 -4.08 -8.11 -5.88
CA GLY A 131 -4.33 -9.55 -5.87
C GLY A 131 -5.82 -9.87 -5.97
N SER A 132 -6.16 -11.16 -5.96
CA SER A 132 -7.53 -11.63 -6.09
C SER A 132 -8.32 -11.48 -4.77
N PRO A 133 -9.40 -10.70 -4.71
CA PRO A 133 -10.32 -10.66 -3.56
C PRO A 133 -10.96 -12.01 -3.23
N ASP A 134 -11.22 -12.87 -4.23
CA ASP A 134 -11.75 -14.22 -3.98
C ASP A 134 -10.74 -15.06 -3.20
N ALA A 135 -9.46 -14.99 -3.55
CA ALA A 135 -8.41 -15.82 -2.97
C ALA A 135 -7.79 -15.25 -1.69
N SER A 136 -7.75 -13.92 -1.49
CA SER A 136 -6.93 -13.27 -0.46
C SER A 136 -7.72 -12.38 0.48
N ALA A 137 -7.55 -12.57 1.80
CA ALA A 137 -8.11 -11.67 2.81
C ALA A 137 -7.45 -10.29 2.76
N ALA A 138 -6.14 -10.21 2.49
CA ALA A 138 -5.43 -8.95 2.33
C ALA A 138 -5.99 -8.16 1.14
N ALA A 139 -6.20 -8.81 -0.02
CA ALA A 139 -6.79 -8.17 -1.19
C ALA A 139 -8.19 -7.60 -0.90
N ARG A 140 -9.02 -8.31 -0.13
CA ARG A 140 -10.33 -7.80 0.31
C ARG A 140 -10.22 -6.56 1.18
N CYS A 141 -9.30 -6.53 2.14
CA CYS A 141 -9.07 -5.37 2.99
C CYS A 141 -8.52 -4.18 2.19
N GLN A 142 -7.63 -4.43 1.24
CA GLN A 142 -7.07 -3.40 0.37
C GLN A 142 -8.13 -2.82 -0.57
N LEU A 143 -8.99 -3.65 -1.15
CA LEU A 143 -10.14 -3.20 -1.95
C LEU A 143 -11.10 -2.36 -1.09
N ALA A 144 -11.43 -2.83 0.11
CA ALA A 144 -12.29 -2.11 1.06
C ALA A 144 -11.72 -0.73 1.42
N PHE A 145 -10.41 -0.63 1.62
CA PHE A 145 -9.74 0.65 1.86
C PHE A 145 -9.84 1.60 0.66
N ALA A 146 -9.57 1.11 -0.56
CA ALA A 146 -9.69 1.90 -1.78
C ALA A 146 -11.12 2.41 -2.00
N SER A 147 -12.12 1.54 -1.82
CA SER A 147 -13.54 1.90 -1.90
C SER A 147 -13.90 2.96 -0.85
N ARG A 148 -13.44 2.78 0.40
CA ARG A 148 -13.66 3.76 1.47
C ARG A 148 -13.03 5.11 1.17
N ALA A 149 -11.83 5.14 0.56
CA ALA A 149 -11.20 6.38 0.12
C ALA A 149 -12.06 7.10 -0.94
N CYS A 150 -12.62 6.37 -1.90
CA CYS A 150 -13.55 6.94 -2.87
C CYS A 150 -14.82 7.49 -2.21
N GLU A 151 -15.41 6.78 -1.24
CA GLU A 151 -16.57 7.28 -0.48
C GLU A 151 -16.24 8.61 0.21
N ARG A 152 -15.14 8.69 0.93
CA ARG A 152 -14.70 9.90 1.63
C ARG A 152 -14.41 11.07 0.69
N LEU A 153 -13.89 10.80 -0.48
CA LEU A 153 -13.67 11.81 -1.53
C LEU A 153 -15.02 12.35 -2.05
N ARG A 154 -16.03 11.50 -2.24
CA ARG A 154 -17.39 11.91 -2.65
C ARG A 154 -18.10 12.72 -1.57
N GLU A 155 -17.99 12.33 -0.28
CA GLU A 155 -18.62 13.03 0.85
C GLU A 155 -18.17 14.50 0.95
N ARG A 156 -16.96 14.83 0.57
CA ARG A 156 -16.43 16.20 0.62
C ARG A 156 -16.76 17.04 -0.61
N SER A 157 -17.09 16.40 -1.70
CA SER A 157 -17.45 17.09 -2.92
C SER A 157 -18.87 17.62 -2.82
N ASN A 158 -19.02 18.87 -2.33
CA ASN A 158 -20.29 19.59 -2.34
C ASN A 158 -20.79 19.92 -3.75
N ASP A 159 -19.99 19.59 -4.76
CA ASP A 159 -20.25 19.87 -6.15
C ASP A 159 -20.47 18.54 -6.88
N ASP A 160 -21.65 18.38 -7.49
CA ASP A 160 -22.01 17.22 -8.31
C ASP A 160 -21.03 17.03 -9.51
N ALA A 161 -20.16 18.02 -9.72
CA ALA A 161 -19.15 18.05 -10.76
C ALA A 161 -17.91 17.17 -10.43
N THR A 162 -17.59 16.89 -9.17
CA THR A 162 -16.40 16.10 -8.85
C THR A 162 -16.70 14.61 -8.93
N ARG A 163 -16.48 14.04 -10.12
CA ARG A 163 -16.61 12.58 -10.32
C ARG A 163 -15.45 11.86 -9.66
N VAL A 164 -15.75 11.00 -8.69
CA VAL A 164 -14.79 10.10 -8.08
C VAL A 164 -15.01 8.68 -8.61
N ARG A 165 -13.97 8.07 -9.15
CA ARG A 165 -13.99 6.72 -9.72
C ARG A 165 -12.95 5.84 -9.08
N LEU A 166 -13.29 4.57 -8.89
CA LEU A 166 -12.33 3.51 -8.58
C LEU A 166 -12.04 2.72 -9.85
N LYS A 167 -10.77 2.58 -10.18
CA LYS A 167 -10.31 1.73 -11.27
C LYS A 167 -9.29 0.76 -10.72
N ALA A 168 -9.29 -0.48 -11.20
CA ALA A 168 -8.37 -1.50 -10.69
C ALA A 168 -7.77 -2.31 -11.84
N TYR A 169 -6.52 -2.72 -11.64
CA TYR A 169 -5.85 -3.71 -12.47
C TYR A 169 -4.97 -4.63 -11.62
N ASP A 170 -5.14 -5.91 -11.82
CA ASP A 170 -4.20 -6.94 -11.35
C ASP A 170 -4.21 -8.12 -12.31
N PRO A 171 -3.04 -8.66 -12.71
CA PRO A 171 -2.98 -9.84 -13.58
C PRO A 171 -3.53 -11.11 -12.91
N CYS A 172 -3.79 -11.08 -11.59
CA CYS A 172 -4.36 -12.19 -10.84
C CYS A 172 -5.89 -12.12 -10.71
N PHE A 173 -6.55 -11.12 -11.29
CA PHE A 173 -8.02 -11.07 -11.25
C PHE A 173 -8.63 -12.23 -12.02
N THR A 174 -9.62 -12.86 -11.42
CA THR A 174 -10.44 -13.92 -12.00
C THR A 174 -11.78 -13.37 -12.50
N ILE A 175 -12.61 -14.22 -13.11
CA ILE A 175 -13.97 -13.83 -13.54
C ILE A 175 -14.82 -13.44 -12.32
N VAL A 176 -14.66 -14.15 -11.20
CA VAL A 176 -15.33 -13.83 -9.94
C VAL A 176 -14.90 -12.46 -9.43
N ASP A 177 -13.58 -12.19 -9.43
CA ASP A 177 -13.06 -10.90 -8.98
C ASP A 177 -13.61 -9.74 -9.81
N GLU A 178 -13.59 -9.85 -11.14
CA GLU A 178 -14.11 -8.82 -12.05
C GLU A 178 -15.60 -8.54 -11.81
N LYS A 179 -16.40 -9.60 -11.59
CA LYS A 179 -17.83 -9.44 -11.28
C LYS A 179 -18.08 -8.81 -9.91
N VAL A 180 -17.26 -9.14 -8.91
CA VAL A 180 -17.36 -8.54 -7.57
C VAL A 180 -16.94 -7.07 -7.60
N LEU A 181 -15.90 -6.73 -8.37
CA LEU A 181 -15.43 -5.35 -8.53
C LEU A 181 -16.47 -4.47 -9.24
N ALA A 182 -17.13 -5.01 -10.25
CA ALA A 182 -18.20 -4.31 -10.96
C ALA A 182 -19.44 -4.03 -10.07
N GLY A 183 -19.70 -4.88 -9.06
CA GLY A 183 -20.84 -4.74 -8.16
C GLY A 183 -22.19 -4.71 -8.89
N ASP A 184 -23.19 -4.07 -8.28
CA ASP A 184 -24.51 -3.82 -8.89
C ASP A 184 -24.52 -2.54 -9.76
N GLY A 185 -23.37 -1.94 -10.00
CA GLY A 185 -23.18 -0.72 -10.79
C GLY A 185 -21.70 -0.47 -11.04
N ASP A 186 -21.33 0.68 -11.59
CA ASP A 186 -19.96 1.07 -11.91
C ASP A 186 -19.13 1.42 -10.65
N GLU A 187 -19.14 0.56 -9.63
CA GLU A 187 -18.40 0.83 -8.40
C GLU A 187 -16.90 0.82 -8.63
N CYS A 188 -16.41 -0.15 -9.40
CA CYS A 188 -15.00 -0.26 -9.77
C CYS A 188 -14.85 -0.72 -11.23
N GLU A 189 -14.22 0.11 -12.05
CA GLU A 189 -13.86 -0.26 -13.42
C GLU A 189 -12.61 -1.14 -13.41
N THR A 190 -12.73 -2.38 -13.91
CA THR A 190 -11.56 -3.24 -14.14
C THR A 190 -10.90 -2.87 -15.47
N LEU A 191 -9.61 -2.52 -15.40
CA LEU A 191 -8.84 -2.12 -16.58
C LEU A 191 -8.20 -3.32 -17.29
N THR A 192 -7.96 -3.17 -18.58
CA THR A 192 -7.01 -4.02 -19.30
C THR A 192 -5.57 -3.59 -19.00
N ARG A 193 -4.59 -4.43 -19.35
CA ARG A 193 -3.18 -4.11 -19.18
C ARG A 193 -2.78 -2.83 -19.92
N GLU A 194 -3.22 -2.69 -21.16
CA GLU A 194 -2.91 -1.54 -22.01
C GLU A 194 -3.43 -0.24 -21.38
N ARG A 195 -4.65 -0.26 -20.85
CA ARG A 195 -5.24 0.90 -20.16
C ARG A 195 -4.51 1.22 -18.85
N CYS A 196 -4.06 0.21 -18.13
CA CYS A 196 -3.23 0.39 -16.94
C CYS A 196 -1.90 1.05 -17.31
N ASP A 197 -1.22 0.55 -18.36
CA ASP A 197 0.07 1.07 -18.82
C ASP A 197 -0.04 2.54 -19.30
N GLU A 198 -1.18 2.95 -19.89
CA GLU A 198 -1.47 4.35 -20.23
C GLU A 198 -1.45 5.25 -18.98
N TYR A 199 -2.10 4.83 -17.89
CA TYR A 199 -2.08 5.58 -16.62
C TYR A 199 -0.69 5.64 -16.01
N VAL A 200 0.03 4.52 -15.99
CA VAL A 200 1.37 4.42 -15.41
C VAL A 200 2.36 5.32 -16.14
N SER A 201 2.31 5.32 -17.47
CA SER A 201 3.24 6.07 -18.34
C SER A 201 2.87 7.54 -18.54
N ALA A 202 1.67 7.97 -18.12
CA ALA A 202 1.25 9.35 -18.25
C ALA A 202 2.17 10.28 -17.45
N SER A 203 2.66 11.34 -18.09
CA SER A 203 3.62 12.29 -17.51
C SER A 203 3.01 13.24 -16.46
N SER A 204 1.69 13.32 -16.39
CA SER A 204 0.98 14.11 -15.38
C SER A 204 -0.48 13.68 -15.30
N SER A 205 -1.15 14.08 -14.23
CA SER A 205 -2.62 14.13 -14.20
C SER A 205 -3.10 15.04 -15.34
N THR A 206 -4.23 14.68 -15.94
CA THR A 206 -4.81 15.53 -17.02
C THR A 206 -5.40 16.82 -16.43
N LYS A 207 -5.78 17.77 -17.31
CA LYS A 207 -6.47 18.98 -16.87
C LYS A 207 -7.81 18.69 -16.20
N ASP A 208 -8.41 17.55 -16.53
CA ASP A 208 -9.76 17.17 -16.11
C ASP A 208 -9.76 16.09 -15.03
N GLU A 209 -8.64 15.43 -14.78
CA GLU A 209 -8.55 14.27 -13.88
C GLU A 209 -7.28 14.28 -13.05
N LEU A 210 -7.42 14.08 -11.73
CA LEU A 210 -6.34 13.73 -10.81
C LEU A 210 -6.32 12.22 -10.60
N VAL A 211 -5.15 11.60 -10.71
CA VAL A 211 -4.98 10.17 -10.43
C VAL A 211 -4.29 9.97 -9.08
N VAL A 212 -4.97 9.28 -8.18
CA VAL A 212 -4.41 8.76 -6.92
C VAL A 212 -3.97 7.32 -7.17
N PHE A 213 -2.67 7.06 -7.10
CA PHE A 213 -2.13 5.71 -7.26
C PHE A 213 -2.20 4.96 -5.95
N TYR A 214 -3.06 3.93 -5.89
CA TYR A 214 -3.15 3.01 -4.78
C TYR A 214 -2.45 1.70 -5.16
N MET A 215 -1.25 1.48 -4.61
CA MET A 215 -0.31 0.46 -5.06
C MET A 215 0.23 -0.40 -3.90
N PRO A 216 -0.64 -1.01 -3.07
CA PRO A 216 -0.20 -1.81 -1.95
C PRO A 216 0.61 -3.01 -2.45
N HIS A 217 1.78 -3.25 -1.84
CA HIS A 217 2.66 -4.40 -2.11
C HIS A 217 3.12 -4.57 -3.57
N CYS A 218 3.04 -3.53 -4.39
CA CYS A 218 3.58 -3.54 -5.75
C CYS A 218 5.11 -3.67 -5.75
N GLU A 219 5.65 -4.16 -6.85
CA GLU A 219 7.10 -4.24 -7.03
C GLU A 219 7.72 -2.87 -7.32
N GLY A 220 8.99 -2.70 -6.94
CA GLY A 220 9.69 -1.43 -7.07
C GLY A 220 9.77 -0.89 -8.51
N HIS A 221 9.76 -1.76 -9.53
CA HIS A 221 9.78 -1.32 -10.93
C HIS A 221 8.50 -0.58 -11.32
N LEU A 222 7.33 -0.99 -10.79
CA LEU A 222 6.07 -0.30 -11.08
C LEU A 222 6.04 1.09 -10.44
N TYR A 223 6.57 1.22 -9.21
CA TYR A 223 6.76 2.53 -8.59
C TYR A 223 7.76 3.39 -9.39
N GLU A 224 8.85 2.78 -9.87
CA GLU A 224 9.83 3.46 -10.72
C GLU A 224 9.19 4.02 -11.99
N ASP A 225 8.34 3.23 -12.66
CA ASP A 225 7.66 3.66 -13.88
C ASP A 225 6.70 4.83 -13.62
N VAL A 226 5.92 4.78 -12.54
CA VAL A 226 5.01 5.87 -12.14
C VAL A 226 5.76 7.16 -11.80
N VAL A 227 6.82 7.07 -10.99
CA VAL A 227 7.60 8.24 -10.53
C VAL A 227 8.41 8.81 -11.68
N ARG A 228 9.07 7.96 -12.47
CA ARG A 228 9.87 8.38 -13.64
C ARG A 228 9.03 9.14 -14.66
N ALA A 229 7.84 8.64 -14.97
CA ALA A 229 6.94 9.31 -15.92
C ALA A 229 6.54 10.72 -15.45
N ARG A 230 6.57 10.96 -14.13
CA ARG A 230 6.14 12.21 -13.48
C ARG A 230 7.31 13.03 -12.91
N TRP A 231 8.53 12.82 -13.39
CA TRP A 231 9.71 13.47 -12.83
C TRP A 231 9.82 14.92 -13.26
N SER A 232 8.92 15.75 -12.76
CA SER A 232 8.95 17.21 -12.84
C SER A 232 8.21 17.78 -11.63
N VAL A 233 8.55 18.98 -11.17
CA VAL A 233 7.91 19.62 -10.01
C VAL A 233 6.39 19.65 -10.15
N GLY A 234 5.88 20.10 -11.29
CA GLY A 234 4.44 20.21 -11.51
C GLY A 234 3.73 18.87 -11.42
N ALA A 235 4.29 17.81 -12.01
CA ALA A 235 3.68 16.49 -12.02
C ALA A 235 3.81 15.77 -10.66
N LEU A 236 4.96 15.92 -9.96
CA LEU A 236 5.15 15.36 -8.63
C LEU A 236 4.23 16.03 -7.59
N ARG A 237 4.00 17.34 -7.69
CA ARG A 237 3.04 18.05 -6.81
C ARG A 237 1.62 17.50 -6.93
N ASP A 238 1.24 17.00 -8.10
CA ASP A 238 -0.06 16.36 -8.34
C ASP A 238 -0.06 14.87 -7.99
N LEU A 239 1.11 14.25 -7.76
CA LEU A 239 1.19 12.82 -7.44
C LEU A 239 0.77 12.56 -5.99
N VAL A 240 -0.26 11.72 -5.84
CA VAL A 240 -0.62 11.07 -4.58
C VAL A 240 -0.39 9.57 -4.78
N CYS A 241 0.54 9.02 -4.00
CA CYS A 241 0.86 7.61 -4.04
C CYS A 241 0.55 6.97 -2.69
N VAL A 242 -0.32 5.97 -2.68
CA VAL A 242 -0.69 5.20 -1.50
C VAL A 242 -0.17 3.78 -1.68
N GLY A 243 0.83 3.41 -0.92
CA GLY A 243 1.49 2.11 -1.07
C GLY A 243 2.77 2.03 -0.24
N ASN A 244 3.65 1.10 -0.58
CA ASN A 244 4.90 0.94 0.15
C ASN A 244 5.75 2.21 0.08
N THR A 245 6.42 2.56 1.18
CA THR A 245 7.24 3.78 1.21
C THR A 245 8.37 3.71 0.18
N PHE A 246 8.67 4.85 -0.45
CA PHE A 246 9.83 4.93 -1.35
C PHE A 246 11.13 4.63 -0.61
N GLU A 247 11.21 4.97 0.68
CA GLU A 247 12.35 4.66 1.54
C GLU A 247 12.59 3.16 1.64
N THR A 248 11.54 2.33 1.75
CA THR A 248 11.67 0.88 1.75
C THR A 248 12.39 0.35 0.51
N TYR A 249 12.10 0.90 -0.67
CA TYR A 249 12.78 0.50 -1.90
C TYR A 249 14.22 1.01 -1.94
N ALA A 250 14.46 2.24 -1.48
CA ALA A 250 15.81 2.80 -1.36
C ALA A 250 16.68 1.96 -0.41
N ASP A 251 16.14 1.54 0.74
CA ASP A 251 16.83 0.70 1.71
C ASP A 251 17.06 -0.71 1.19
N ARG A 252 16.06 -1.31 0.54
CA ARG A 252 16.20 -2.61 -0.11
C ARG A 252 17.29 -2.59 -1.17
N TRP A 253 17.40 -1.49 -1.94
CA TRP A 253 18.45 -1.32 -2.92
C TRP A 253 19.83 -1.15 -2.30
N ARG A 254 19.96 -0.30 -1.28
CA ARG A 254 21.21 -0.13 -0.53
C ARG A 254 21.71 -1.44 0.12
N ALA A 255 20.76 -2.28 0.59
CA ALA A 255 21.08 -3.58 1.20
C ALA A 255 21.46 -4.66 0.19
N LYS A 256 21.01 -4.56 -1.05
CA LYS A 256 21.24 -5.52 -2.14
C LYS A 256 22.46 -5.15 -2.96
N SER A 257 23.62 -4.87 -2.42
CA SER A 257 24.76 -4.47 -3.25
C SER A 257 24.81 -5.22 -4.60
N ALA A 258 24.46 -4.47 -5.67
CA ALA A 258 24.73 -4.75 -7.07
C ALA A 258 24.42 -6.17 -7.57
N ASP A 259 23.13 -6.50 -7.69
CA ASP A 259 22.71 -7.49 -8.68
C ASP A 259 22.72 -6.79 -10.05
N PRO A 260 23.68 -7.06 -10.94
CA PRO A 260 23.81 -6.35 -12.22
C PRO A 260 22.63 -6.59 -13.18
N GLU A 261 21.82 -7.62 -12.92
CA GLU A 261 20.64 -7.94 -13.74
C GLU A 261 19.39 -7.15 -13.32
N LYS A 262 19.39 -6.51 -12.13
CA LYS A 262 18.24 -5.74 -11.65
C LYS A 262 18.43 -4.26 -11.92
N LYS A 263 17.53 -3.71 -12.70
CA LYS A 263 17.48 -2.28 -12.96
C LYS A 263 17.27 -1.51 -11.66
N ARG A 264 18.14 -0.52 -11.41
CA ARG A 264 18.05 0.37 -10.23
C ARG A 264 16.78 1.22 -10.32
N PRO A 265 15.96 1.30 -9.26
CA PRO A 265 14.82 2.21 -9.22
C PRO A 265 15.29 3.62 -8.87
N SER A 266 15.99 4.28 -9.81
CA SER A 266 16.73 5.52 -9.56
C SER A 266 15.83 6.69 -9.18
N HIS A 267 14.64 6.81 -9.81
CA HIS A 267 13.67 7.85 -9.49
C HIS A 267 12.99 7.62 -8.14
N VAL A 268 12.66 6.36 -7.80
CA VAL A 268 12.11 6.02 -6.48
C VAL A 268 13.11 6.32 -5.38
N ILE A 269 14.41 5.99 -5.60
CA ILE A 269 15.47 6.30 -4.64
C ILE A 269 15.61 7.82 -4.47
N ALA A 270 15.57 8.58 -5.54
CA ALA A 270 15.61 10.03 -5.49
C ALA A 270 14.36 10.60 -4.80
N ALA A 271 13.17 10.09 -5.16
CA ALA A 271 11.90 10.49 -4.56
C ALA A 271 11.85 10.25 -3.05
N SER A 272 12.52 9.21 -2.53
CA SER A 272 12.53 8.92 -1.09
C SER A 272 13.10 10.05 -0.23
N SER A 273 13.92 10.93 -0.81
CA SER A 273 14.51 12.07 -0.09
C SER A 273 13.63 13.32 -0.05
N ILE A 274 12.61 13.40 -0.91
CA ILE A 274 11.75 14.59 -1.07
C ILE A 274 10.27 14.31 -0.85
N ALA A 275 9.87 13.02 -0.76
CA ALA A 275 8.50 12.64 -0.48
C ALA A 275 8.14 12.85 0.99
N ARG A 276 6.94 13.34 1.24
CA ARG A 276 6.32 13.29 2.57
C ARG A 276 5.50 12.02 2.67
N ALA A 277 5.77 11.20 3.67
CA ALA A 277 5.10 9.93 3.90
C ALA A 277 4.37 9.92 5.24
N SER A 278 3.11 9.50 5.22
CA SER A 278 2.32 9.21 6.42
C SER A 278 1.96 7.74 6.41
N LEU A 279 2.49 6.98 7.37
CA LEU A 279 2.30 5.52 7.44
C LEU A 279 0.85 5.16 7.78
N LEU A 280 0.34 4.14 7.12
CA LEU A 280 -0.87 3.44 7.50
C LEU A 280 -0.54 2.43 8.61
N ASP A 281 -1.19 2.58 9.74
CA ASP A 281 -1.10 1.63 10.83
C ASP A 281 -2.50 1.16 11.20
N PRO A 282 -2.89 -0.07 10.84
CA PRO A 282 -4.22 -0.59 11.16
C PRO A 282 -4.42 -0.85 12.67
N GLY A 283 -3.34 -0.82 13.45
CA GLY A 283 -3.33 -1.17 14.86
C GLY A 283 -3.23 -2.68 15.10
N ASP A 284 -2.75 -3.05 16.28
CA ASP A 284 -2.43 -4.45 16.65
C ASP A 284 -3.66 -5.37 16.67
N THR A 285 -4.87 -4.81 16.76
CA THR A 285 -6.14 -5.55 16.81
C THR A 285 -6.76 -5.82 15.46
N PHE A 286 -6.21 -5.26 14.38
CA PHE A 286 -6.74 -5.50 13.04
C PHE A 286 -6.46 -6.95 12.62
N ALA A 287 -7.51 -7.66 12.17
CA ALA A 287 -7.44 -9.10 11.97
C ALA A 287 -6.47 -9.53 10.87
N VAL A 288 -6.31 -8.72 9.82
CA VAL A 288 -5.44 -9.01 8.66
C VAL A 288 -4.23 -8.09 8.69
N GLN A 289 -3.30 -8.38 9.61
CA GLN A 289 -2.12 -7.55 9.87
C GLN A 289 -1.26 -7.28 8.63
N GLY A 290 -1.13 -8.27 7.73
CA GLY A 290 -0.31 -8.14 6.53
C GLY A 290 -0.89 -7.26 5.43
N ALA A 291 -2.18 -6.86 5.52
CA ALA A 291 -2.86 -6.15 4.42
C ALA A 291 -2.27 -4.76 4.12
N PHE A 292 -1.72 -4.10 5.15
CA PHE A 292 -1.22 -2.72 5.06
C PHE A 292 0.22 -2.56 5.54
N ASN A 293 0.98 -3.66 5.58
CA ASN A 293 2.38 -3.59 5.95
C ASN A 293 3.14 -2.63 5.03
N ASP A 294 3.92 -1.72 5.65
CA ASP A 294 4.74 -0.74 4.95
C ASP A 294 3.95 0.20 4.00
N THR A 295 2.63 0.26 4.17
CA THR A 295 1.79 1.14 3.36
C THR A 295 1.78 2.56 3.94
N SER A 296 1.87 3.56 3.07
CA SER A 296 1.86 4.98 3.43
C SER A 296 1.13 5.81 2.38
N VAL A 297 0.66 6.98 2.78
CA VAL A 297 0.24 8.05 1.87
C VAL A 297 1.44 8.92 1.60
N GLN A 298 1.86 9.03 0.35
CA GLN A 298 3.04 9.78 -0.07
C GLN A 298 2.67 10.89 -1.02
N THR A 299 3.21 12.08 -0.77
CA THR A 299 2.98 13.29 -1.54
C THR A 299 4.26 14.10 -1.64
N PHE A 300 4.26 15.11 -2.52
CA PHE A 300 5.40 15.99 -2.74
C PHE A 300 4.96 17.44 -2.56
N GLU A 301 5.80 18.22 -1.85
CA GLU A 301 5.63 19.65 -1.63
C GLU A 301 6.90 20.35 -2.13
N LEU A 302 6.95 20.60 -3.42
CA LEU A 302 8.09 21.18 -4.11
C LEU A 302 7.70 22.56 -4.62
N GLU A 303 8.62 23.54 -4.56
CA GLU A 303 8.36 24.88 -5.05
C GLU A 303 9.06 25.18 -6.38
N SER A 304 10.23 24.59 -6.59
CA SER A 304 11.05 24.80 -7.79
C SER A 304 11.75 23.54 -8.27
N ASP A 305 12.21 23.55 -9.52
CA ASP A 305 12.97 22.43 -10.12
C ASP A 305 14.33 22.21 -9.44
N GLU A 306 14.85 23.20 -8.72
CA GLU A 306 16.12 23.08 -7.97
C GLU A 306 16.01 22.11 -6.79
N GLU A 307 14.77 21.82 -6.34
CA GLU A 307 14.50 20.85 -5.27
C GLU A 307 14.51 19.40 -5.77
N LEU A 308 14.50 19.18 -7.09
CA LEU A 308 14.57 17.84 -7.64
C LEU A 308 15.98 17.26 -7.50
N PRO A 309 16.13 16.16 -6.74
CA PRO A 309 17.45 15.53 -6.65
C PRO A 309 17.87 14.96 -8.00
N ALA A 310 19.18 14.99 -8.23
CA ALA A 310 19.74 14.36 -9.43
C ALA A 310 19.47 12.87 -9.43
N VAL A 311 18.92 12.37 -10.54
CA VAL A 311 18.73 10.93 -10.75
C VAL A 311 20.03 10.36 -11.27
N VAL A 312 20.64 9.49 -10.47
CA VAL A 312 21.88 8.80 -10.86
C VAL A 312 21.49 7.47 -11.48
N ASP A 313 21.47 7.40 -12.81
CA ASP A 313 21.33 6.15 -13.51
C ASP A 313 22.58 5.29 -13.29
N ALA A 314 22.39 4.02 -12.99
CA ALA A 314 23.50 3.08 -13.00
C ALA A 314 23.93 2.88 -14.45
N SER A 315 25.11 3.39 -14.77
CA SER A 315 25.84 3.09 -16.02
C SER A 315 26.31 1.65 -16.04
#